data_6a3bb7255d7e9e36301907689256181f
#
_entry.id   6a3bb7255d7e9e36301907689256181f
#
_cell.length_a   1.000
_cell.length_b   1.000
_cell.length_c   1.000
_cell.angle_alpha   90.00
_cell.angle_beta   90.00
_cell.angle_gamma   90.00
#
_symmetry.space_group_name_H-M   'P 1'
#
loop_
_entity.id
_entity.type
_entity.pdbx_description
1 polymer ?
#
loop_
_entity_poly.entity_id
_entity_poly.type
_entity_poly.pdbx_seq_one_letter_code
_entity_poly.pdbx_strand_id
1 'polypeptide(L)'
;MTKARSILVVDDDAEMRALLLDVLQKEGYEVAEAKDGAEAVLALRAREYALVLLDKNMPGPSGLDLLPGLRRVCPGSQFIMMTAYGDVPSYMEAVEKGAAEFLFKPFRMEELKTAIAKALGANPARQG
;
A
#
# COMPACT_ATOMS: atom_id res chain seq x y z
N MET A 1 3.89 8.86 18.33
CA MET A 1 3.49 8.41 17.00
C MET A 1 3.06 6.96 17.03
N THR A 2 2.02 6.64 16.35
CA THR A 2 1.49 5.29 16.38
C THR A 2 1.54 4.66 15.00
N LYS A 3 1.81 3.35 14.99
CA LYS A 3 1.76 2.56 13.78
C LYS A 3 0.40 2.66 13.09
N ALA A 4 -0.68 2.79 13.89
CA ALA A 4 -2.04 2.70 13.38
C ALA A 4 -2.40 3.73 12.32
N ARG A 5 -1.69 4.85 12.27
CA ARG A 5 -1.99 5.91 11.31
C ARG A 5 -0.83 6.14 10.33
N SER A 6 0.04 5.17 10.16
CA SER A 6 1.21 5.35 9.31
C SER A 6 1.07 4.55 8.02
N ILE A 7 1.38 5.20 6.90
CA ILE A 7 1.25 4.61 5.57
C ILE A 7 2.54 4.84 4.80
N LEU A 8 3.03 3.79 4.14
CA LEU A 8 4.14 3.89 3.21
C LEU A 8 3.60 3.77 1.79
N VAL A 9 3.91 4.74 0.93
CA VAL A 9 3.52 4.72 -0.47
C VAL A 9 4.73 4.29 -1.30
N VAL A 10 4.59 3.19 -2.02
CA VAL A 10 5.65 2.65 -2.88
C VAL A 10 5.19 2.73 -4.32
N ASP A 11 5.74 3.66 -5.09
CA ASP A 11 5.33 3.91 -6.46
C ASP A 11 6.48 4.63 -7.15
N ASP A 12 6.83 4.23 -8.36
CA ASP A 12 7.93 4.87 -9.08
C ASP A 12 7.52 6.20 -9.72
N ASP A 13 6.23 6.47 -9.80
CA ASP A 13 5.72 7.71 -10.37
C ASP A 13 5.71 8.82 -9.30
N ALA A 14 6.61 9.79 -9.48
CA ALA A 14 6.77 10.87 -8.50
C ALA A 14 5.49 11.70 -8.34
N GLU A 15 4.75 11.90 -9.42
CA GLU A 15 3.51 12.66 -9.36
C GLU A 15 2.45 11.93 -8.54
N MET A 16 2.35 10.63 -8.75
CA MET A 16 1.39 9.84 -7.99
C MET A 16 1.76 9.82 -6.51
N ARG A 17 3.06 9.68 -6.20
CA ARG A 17 3.50 9.73 -4.80
C ARG A 17 3.12 11.06 -4.17
N ALA A 18 3.40 12.18 -4.86
CA ALA A 18 3.09 13.50 -4.32
C ALA A 18 1.60 13.66 -4.06
N LEU A 19 0.77 13.20 -4.98
CA LEU A 19 -0.68 13.28 -4.83
C LEU A 19 -1.14 12.46 -3.62
N LEU A 20 -0.67 11.24 -3.51
CA LEU A 20 -1.08 10.37 -2.41
C LEU A 20 -0.61 10.90 -1.07
N LEU A 21 0.62 11.42 -1.00
CA LEU A 21 1.10 12.02 0.23
C LEU A 21 0.22 13.18 0.66
N ASP A 22 -0.12 14.07 -0.27
CA ASP A 22 -0.94 15.23 0.04
C ASP A 22 -2.31 14.82 0.55
N VAL A 23 -2.97 13.94 -0.17
CA VAL A 23 -4.33 13.52 0.19
C VAL A 23 -4.34 12.81 1.54
N LEU A 24 -3.41 11.89 1.75
CA LEU A 24 -3.40 11.08 2.96
C LEU A 24 -2.97 11.89 4.17
N GLN A 25 -2.05 12.83 4.01
CA GLN A 25 -1.68 13.70 5.12
C GLN A 25 -2.86 14.56 5.56
N LYS A 26 -3.65 15.02 4.61
CA LYS A 26 -4.85 15.80 4.94
C LYS A 26 -5.90 14.96 5.67
N GLU A 27 -5.85 13.65 5.49
CA GLU A 27 -6.75 12.75 6.22
C GLU A 27 -6.21 12.37 7.59
N GLY A 28 -5.05 12.89 7.97
CA GLY A 28 -4.50 12.67 9.29
C GLY A 28 -3.51 11.52 9.39
N TYR A 29 -3.09 10.96 8.26
CA TYR A 29 -2.09 9.88 8.28
C TYR A 29 -0.67 10.44 8.29
N GLU A 30 0.22 9.68 8.90
CA GLU A 30 1.65 9.91 8.75
C GLU A 30 2.09 9.12 7.52
N VAL A 31 2.65 9.81 6.52
CA VAL A 31 2.91 9.18 5.23
C VAL A 31 4.39 9.32 4.88
N ALA A 32 4.98 8.23 4.45
CA ALA A 32 6.31 8.21 3.88
C ALA A 32 6.24 7.64 2.47
N GLU A 33 7.30 7.78 1.71
CA GLU A 33 7.31 7.33 0.33
C GLU A 33 8.58 6.56 0.01
N ALA A 34 8.46 5.68 -0.97
CA ALA A 34 9.59 4.94 -1.54
C ALA A 34 9.35 4.84 -3.04
N LYS A 35 10.40 4.97 -3.82
CA LYS A 35 10.25 4.95 -5.28
C LYS A 35 10.47 3.56 -5.87
N ASP A 36 10.99 2.62 -5.09
CA ASP A 36 11.26 1.26 -5.57
C ASP A 36 11.34 0.31 -4.38
N GLY A 37 11.61 -0.96 -4.69
CA GLY A 37 11.66 -1.99 -3.67
C GLY A 37 12.80 -1.80 -2.67
N ALA A 38 13.94 -1.31 -3.12
CA ALA A 38 15.08 -1.10 -2.23
C ALA A 38 14.75 -0.03 -1.19
N GLU A 39 14.16 1.08 -1.63
CA GLU A 39 13.75 2.12 -0.69
C GLU A 39 12.64 1.63 0.24
N ALA A 40 11.73 0.81 -0.28
CA ALA A 40 10.66 0.25 0.53
C ALA A 40 11.23 -0.61 1.67
N VAL A 41 12.20 -1.45 1.38
CA VAL A 41 12.82 -2.29 2.39
C VAL A 41 13.48 -1.42 3.47
N LEU A 42 14.21 -0.39 3.05
CA LEU A 42 14.86 0.50 4.00
C LEU A 42 13.83 1.18 4.91
N ALA A 43 12.73 1.66 4.32
CA ALA A 43 11.69 2.32 5.09
C ALA A 43 11.05 1.36 6.10
N LEU A 44 10.75 0.14 5.65
CA LEU A 44 10.07 -0.84 6.50
C LEU A 44 10.97 -1.38 7.61
N ARG A 45 12.27 -1.37 7.41
CA ARG A 45 13.21 -1.73 8.47
C ARG A 45 13.39 -0.62 9.47
N ALA A 46 13.21 0.63 9.05
CA ALA A 46 13.41 1.79 9.91
C ALA A 46 12.28 1.97 10.90
N ARG A 47 11.06 1.62 10.53
CA ARG A 47 9.92 1.76 11.43
C ARG A 47 8.77 0.89 10.93
N GLU A 48 7.79 0.67 11.80
CA GLU A 48 6.59 -0.05 11.44
C GLU A 48 5.57 0.88 10.81
N TYR A 49 4.86 0.37 9.81
CA TYR A 49 3.76 1.06 9.15
C TYR A 49 2.51 0.19 9.27
N ALA A 50 1.37 0.84 9.45
CA ALA A 50 0.11 0.10 9.47
C ALA A 50 -0.23 -0.43 8.07
N LEU A 51 0.14 0.33 7.05
CA LEU A 51 -0.30 0.05 5.69
C LEU A 51 0.79 0.40 4.69
N VAL A 52 0.90 -0.41 3.65
CA VAL A 52 1.77 -0.14 2.51
C VAL A 52 0.91 -0.12 1.25
N LEU A 53 0.94 1.01 0.52
CA LEU A 53 0.34 1.10 -0.80
C LEU A 53 1.44 0.75 -1.80
N LEU A 54 1.28 -0.34 -2.51
CA LEU A 54 2.34 -0.89 -3.35
C LEU A 54 1.91 -0.93 -4.80
N ASP A 55 2.58 -0.17 -5.64
CA ASP A 55 2.31 -0.18 -7.08
C ASP A 55 2.86 -1.46 -7.69
N LYS A 56 2.04 -2.13 -8.48
CA LYS A 56 2.46 -3.33 -9.19
C LYS A 56 3.46 -3.00 -10.29
N ASN A 57 3.23 -1.89 -10.99
CA ASN A 57 3.94 -1.61 -12.25
C ASN A 57 5.14 -0.70 -12.03
N MET A 58 6.24 -1.28 -11.56
CA MET A 58 7.49 -0.55 -11.35
C MET A 58 8.61 -1.18 -12.18
N PRO A 59 9.62 -0.38 -12.59
CA PRO A 59 10.78 -0.94 -13.28
C PRO A 59 11.51 -1.92 -12.36
N GLY A 60 12.10 -2.94 -12.96
CA GLY A 60 12.76 -4.00 -12.20
C GLY A 60 11.72 -4.92 -11.59
N PRO A 61 11.92 -5.38 -10.36
CA PRO A 61 10.92 -6.25 -9.73
C PRO A 61 9.60 -5.52 -9.57
N SER A 62 8.53 -6.16 -9.97
CA SER A 62 7.18 -5.58 -9.85
C SER A 62 6.72 -5.62 -8.40
N GLY A 63 5.64 -4.89 -8.12
CA GLY A 63 5.04 -4.96 -6.79
C GLY A 63 4.66 -6.36 -6.39
N LEU A 64 4.17 -7.17 -7.35
CA LEU A 64 3.83 -8.56 -7.06
C LEU A 64 5.06 -9.37 -6.67
N ASP A 65 6.18 -9.14 -7.36
CA ASP A 65 7.43 -9.84 -7.04
C ASP A 65 7.93 -9.45 -5.66
N LEU A 66 7.74 -8.18 -5.28
CA LEU A 66 8.24 -7.65 -4.01
C LEU A 66 7.38 -8.06 -2.83
N LEU A 67 6.10 -8.29 -3.05
CA LEU A 67 5.13 -8.45 -1.97
C LEU A 67 5.51 -9.50 -0.94
N PRO A 68 5.86 -10.73 -1.32
CA PRO A 68 6.19 -11.73 -0.30
C PRO A 68 7.38 -11.33 0.57
N GLY A 69 8.42 -10.74 -0.05
CA GLY A 69 9.59 -10.30 0.71
C GLY A 69 9.28 -9.16 1.64
N LEU A 70 8.49 -8.20 1.17
CA LEU A 70 8.12 -7.07 2.03
C LEU A 70 7.25 -7.52 3.19
N ARG A 71 6.37 -8.48 2.97
CA ARG A 71 5.57 -9.01 4.06
C ARG A 71 6.41 -9.70 5.12
N ARG A 72 7.49 -10.34 4.71
CA ARG A 72 8.40 -10.95 5.68
C ARG A 72 9.15 -9.91 6.50
N VAL A 73 9.48 -8.77 5.88
CA VAL A 73 10.16 -7.68 6.60
C VAL A 73 9.23 -7.02 7.62
N CYS A 74 7.95 -6.91 7.28
CA CYS A 74 6.99 -6.23 8.16
C CYS A 74 5.70 -7.03 8.25
N PRO A 75 5.72 -8.13 8.99
CA PRO A 75 4.54 -9.03 9.03
C PRO A 75 3.30 -8.38 9.63
N GLY A 76 3.46 -7.30 10.37
CA GLY A 76 2.31 -6.61 10.97
C GLY A 76 1.66 -5.58 10.08
N SER A 77 2.21 -5.31 8.89
CA SER A 77 1.64 -4.31 7.99
C SER A 77 0.65 -4.95 7.03
N GLN A 78 -0.38 -4.18 6.66
CA GLN A 78 -1.29 -4.60 5.61
C GLN A 78 -0.82 -4.01 4.29
N PHE A 79 -1.12 -4.70 3.19
CA PHE A 79 -0.69 -4.26 1.86
C PHE A 79 -1.89 -4.08 0.95
N ILE A 80 -1.93 -2.92 0.28
CA ILE A 80 -2.87 -2.68 -0.81
C ILE A 80 -2.07 -2.63 -2.10
N MET A 81 -2.46 -3.46 -3.06
CA MET A 81 -1.81 -3.47 -4.37
C MET A 81 -2.52 -2.49 -5.29
N MET A 82 -1.76 -1.64 -5.98
CA MET A 82 -2.29 -0.72 -6.98
C MET A 82 -1.84 -1.19 -8.36
N THR A 83 -2.74 -1.24 -9.33
CA THR A 83 -2.40 -1.72 -10.65
C THR A 83 -3.33 -1.14 -11.72
N ALA A 84 -2.99 -1.39 -12.98
CA ALA A 84 -3.80 -0.93 -14.11
C ALA A 84 -5.16 -1.64 -14.10
N TYR A 85 -6.19 -0.91 -14.47
CA TYR A 85 -7.55 -1.43 -14.53
C TYR A 85 -7.62 -2.63 -15.48
N GLY A 86 -8.34 -3.65 -15.07
CA GLY A 86 -8.56 -4.82 -15.92
C GLY A 86 -7.52 -5.92 -15.80
N ASP A 87 -6.54 -5.75 -14.93
CA ASP A 87 -5.45 -6.73 -14.76
C ASP A 87 -5.90 -7.84 -13.79
N VAL A 88 -6.86 -8.67 -14.25
CA VAL A 88 -7.47 -9.69 -13.40
C VAL A 88 -6.49 -10.78 -12.95
N PRO A 89 -5.63 -11.32 -13.84
CA PRO A 89 -4.66 -12.32 -13.38
C PRO A 89 -3.78 -11.81 -12.24
N SER A 90 -3.38 -10.54 -12.30
CA SER A 90 -2.59 -9.96 -11.22
C SER A 90 -3.38 -9.81 -9.94
N TYR A 91 -4.68 -9.56 -10.04
CA TYR A 91 -5.55 -9.50 -8.88
C TYR A 91 -5.53 -10.83 -8.12
N MET A 92 -5.74 -11.93 -8.83
CA MET A 92 -5.73 -13.25 -8.21
C MET A 92 -4.39 -13.55 -7.56
N GLU A 93 -3.31 -13.24 -8.25
CA GLU A 93 -1.97 -13.48 -7.74
C GLU A 93 -1.71 -12.65 -6.48
N ALA A 94 -2.15 -11.39 -6.47
CA ALA A 94 -1.95 -10.53 -5.31
C ALA A 94 -2.70 -11.07 -4.08
N VAL A 95 -3.91 -11.55 -4.28
CA VAL A 95 -4.68 -12.15 -3.18
C VAL A 95 -3.94 -13.35 -2.60
N GLU A 96 -3.44 -14.22 -3.48
CA GLU A 96 -2.71 -15.40 -3.03
C GLU A 96 -1.42 -15.03 -2.30
N LYS A 97 -0.77 -13.95 -2.70
CA LYS A 97 0.47 -13.49 -2.06
C LYS A 97 0.22 -12.67 -0.80
N GLY A 98 -1.04 -12.40 -0.49
CA GLY A 98 -1.39 -11.81 0.79
C GLY A 98 -1.71 -10.32 0.78
N ALA A 99 -2.03 -9.75 -0.36
CA ALA A 99 -2.53 -8.37 -0.39
C ALA A 99 -3.91 -8.34 0.29
N ALA A 100 -4.11 -7.34 1.15
CA ALA A 100 -5.37 -7.20 1.88
C ALA A 100 -6.45 -6.60 0.99
N GLU A 101 -6.07 -5.72 0.09
CA GLU A 101 -6.99 -5.04 -0.82
C GLU A 101 -6.29 -4.78 -2.13
N PHE A 102 -7.08 -4.45 -3.13
CA PHE A 102 -6.60 -4.25 -4.48
C PHE A 102 -7.27 -3.00 -5.04
N LEU A 103 -6.50 -2.13 -5.69
CA LEU A 103 -7.02 -0.86 -6.18
C LEU A 103 -6.59 -0.67 -7.62
N PHE A 104 -7.54 -0.43 -8.52
CA PHE A 104 -7.25 -0.27 -9.94
C PHE A 104 -7.08 1.21 -10.28
N LYS A 105 -6.01 1.52 -10.99
CA LYS A 105 -5.76 2.87 -11.51
C LYS A 105 -6.52 3.08 -12.80
N PRO A 106 -7.09 4.24 -13.03
CA PRO A 106 -7.21 5.37 -12.11
C PRO A 106 -8.31 5.11 -11.06
N PHE A 107 -8.08 5.56 -9.85
CA PHE A 107 -9.08 5.38 -8.79
C PHE A 107 -9.47 6.75 -8.22
N ARG A 108 -10.68 6.78 -7.64
CA ARG A 108 -11.16 7.97 -6.97
C ARG A 108 -10.72 7.96 -5.52
N MET A 109 -10.67 9.15 -4.92
CA MET A 109 -10.25 9.24 -3.53
C MET A 109 -11.14 8.44 -2.60
N GLU A 110 -12.45 8.36 -2.91
CA GLU A 110 -13.35 7.55 -2.10
C GLU A 110 -13.00 6.07 -2.16
N GLU A 111 -12.56 5.60 -3.34
CA GLU A 111 -12.14 4.21 -3.48
C GLU A 111 -10.90 3.93 -2.65
N LEU A 112 -9.95 4.87 -2.67
CA LEU A 112 -8.73 4.75 -1.88
C LEU A 112 -9.06 4.72 -0.40
N LYS A 113 -9.90 5.63 0.07
CA LYS A 113 -10.28 5.69 1.49
C LYS A 113 -10.98 4.42 1.93
N THR A 114 -11.87 3.89 1.08
CA THR A 114 -12.57 2.66 1.39
C THR A 114 -11.61 1.48 1.48
N ALA A 115 -10.66 1.39 0.54
CA ALA A 115 -9.68 0.30 0.55
C ALA A 115 -8.81 0.37 1.81
N ILE A 116 -8.39 1.57 2.19
CA ILE A 116 -7.58 1.75 3.38
C ILE A 116 -8.35 1.32 4.63
N ALA A 117 -9.61 1.74 4.74
CA ALA A 117 -10.42 1.39 5.90
C ALA A 117 -10.58 -0.12 6.00
N LYS A 118 -10.84 -0.79 4.88
CA LYS A 118 -10.97 -2.25 4.88
C LYS A 118 -9.66 -2.93 5.27
N ALA A 119 -8.56 -2.46 4.71
CA ALA A 119 -7.26 -3.09 4.96
C ALA A 119 -6.85 -2.93 6.42
N LEU A 120 -7.14 -1.79 7.02
CA LEU A 120 -6.80 -1.53 8.41
C LEU A 120 -7.81 -2.13 9.38
N GLY A 121 -8.82 -2.83 8.85
CA GLY A 121 -9.79 -3.47 9.70
C GLY A 121 -10.68 -2.48 10.44
N ALA A 122 -10.94 -1.32 9.85
CA ALA A 122 -11.82 -0.32 10.43
C ALA A 122 -13.27 -0.76 10.33
N ASN A 123 -13.50 -2.00 10.67
CA ASN A 123 -14.81 -2.61 10.65
C ASN A 123 -15.39 -2.53 12.05
N PRO A 124 -16.56 -1.93 12.22
CA PRO A 124 -17.13 -1.78 13.56
C PRO A 124 -17.23 -3.10 14.33
N ALA A 125 -17.50 -4.20 13.66
CA ALA A 125 -17.57 -5.49 14.33
C ALA A 125 -16.24 -5.94 14.90
N ARG A 126 -15.14 -5.56 14.26
CA ARG A 126 -13.81 -5.90 14.74
C ARG A 126 -13.36 -4.98 15.85
N GLN A 127 -13.78 -3.74 15.76
CA GLN A 127 -13.37 -2.73 16.72
C GLN A 127 -14.20 -2.80 18.00
N GLY A 128 -15.31 -3.43 17.90
CA GLY A 128 -16.28 -3.52 18.99
C GLY A 128 -15.76 -4.11 20.23
#